data_810dba1604378193c991ca20c24bfd2a
#
_entry.id   810dba1604378193c991ca20c24bfd2a
#
_cell.length_a   1.000
_cell.length_b   1.000
_cell.length_c   1.000
_cell.angle_alpha   90.00
_cell.angle_beta   90.00
_cell.angle_gamma   90.00
#
_symmetry.space_group_name_H-M   'P 1'
#
loop_
_entity.id
_entity.type
_entity.pdbx_description
1 polymer ?
#
loop_
_entity_poly.entity_id
_entity_poly.type
_entity_poly.pdbx_seq_one_letter_code
_entity_poly.pdbx_strand_id
1 'polypeptide(L)'
;EYLIVDGYNIINAWSSLSAFKEKSYEHAREKLIELLSSYQGYKGIKIIIVFDAHLVKGGLEKRYSEGPLEIIYSREGETADAVIERLVYQLADNAVVTVATSDWEEQRIILGKGAYRISARELWNDLVLVQEKIRVSYSKSELNYQPNSVGERISFKQREIMEELRRRK
;
A
#
# COMPACT_ATOMS: atom_id res chain seq x y z
N GLU A 1 0.96 13.91 5.02
CA GLU A 1 0.70 13.72 3.59
C GLU A 1 -0.30 12.59 3.39
N TYR A 2 -1.28 12.79 2.49
CA TYR A 2 -2.30 11.81 2.15
C TYR A 2 -2.28 11.50 0.66
N LEU A 3 -2.46 10.23 0.33
CA LEU A 3 -2.77 9.77 -1.01
C LEU A 3 -4.19 9.19 -0.99
N ILE A 4 -5.12 9.82 -1.69
CA ILE A 4 -6.46 9.31 -1.90
C ILE A 4 -6.49 8.60 -3.26
N VAL A 5 -7.04 7.40 -3.30
CA VAL A 5 -7.01 6.54 -4.49
C VAL A 5 -8.44 6.18 -4.89
N ASP A 6 -8.85 6.53 -6.10
CA ASP A 6 -10.05 5.96 -6.71
C ASP A 6 -9.76 4.48 -7.05
N GLY A 7 -10.26 3.57 -6.23
CA GLY A 7 -9.92 2.16 -6.31
C GLY A 7 -10.31 1.51 -7.62
N TYR A 8 -11.53 1.76 -8.13
CA TYR A 8 -11.96 1.15 -9.39
C TYR A 8 -11.36 1.78 -10.63
N ASN A 9 -11.09 3.08 -10.60
CA ASN A 9 -10.36 3.76 -11.67
C ASN A 9 -8.96 3.16 -11.82
N ILE A 10 -8.24 2.97 -10.71
CA ILE A 10 -6.91 2.36 -10.70
C ILE A 10 -6.95 0.88 -11.12
N ILE A 11 -7.90 0.08 -10.61
CA ILE A 11 -8.06 -1.33 -11.03
C ILE A 11 -8.30 -1.44 -12.54
N ASN A 12 -9.10 -0.55 -13.11
CA ASN A 12 -9.39 -0.55 -14.53
C ASN A 12 -8.19 -0.09 -15.38
N ALA A 13 -7.39 0.84 -14.86
CA ALA A 13 -6.25 1.41 -15.56
C ALA A 13 -5.01 0.50 -15.56
N TRP A 14 -4.83 -0.32 -14.53
CA TRP A 14 -3.67 -1.21 -14.41
C TRP A 14 -3.93 -2.58 -15.04
N SER A 15 -3.23 -2.91 -16.12
CA SER A 15 -3.40 -4.18 -16.84
C SER A 15 -3.20 -5.41 -15.94
N SER A 16 -2.29 -5.33 -14.98
CA SER A 16 -2.06 -6.39 -13.99
C SER A 16 -3.26 -6.66 -13.08
N LEU A 17 -4.07 -5.64 -12.77
CA LEU A 17 -5.27 -5.75 -11.94
C LEU A 17 -6.51 -6.05 -12.77
N SER A 18 -6.60 -5.53 -13.99
CA SER A 18 -7.74 -5.78 -14.88
C SER A 18 -7.88 -7.26 -15.24
N ALA A 19 -6.79 -8.01 -15.31
CA ALA A 19 -6.81 -9.46 -15.48
C ALA A 19 -7.46 -10.22 -14.30
N PHE A 20 -7.33 -9.70 -13.08
CA PHE A 20 -8.03 -10.25 -11.90
C PHE A 20 -9.52 -9.90 -11.88
N LYS A 21 -9.89 -8.72 -12.38
CA LYS A 21 -11.27 -8.26 -12.48
C LYS A 21 -12.16 -9.24 -13.28
N GLU A 22 -11.64 -9.86 -14.34
CA GLU A 22 -12.36 -10.86 -15.12
C GLU A 22 -12.78 -12.08 -14.29
N LYS A 23 -12.05 -12.38 -13.22
CA LYS A 23 -12.34 -13.49 -12.30
C LYS A 23 -13.18 -13.02 -11.11
N SER A 24 -12.82 -11.93 -10.49
CA SER A 24 -13.53 -11.34 -9.34
C SER A 24 -13.00 -9.94 -9.04
N TYR A 25 -13.91 -8.97 -8.87
CA TYR A 25 -13.56 -7.65 -8.34
C TYR A 25 -12.97 -7.70 -6.93
N GLU A 26 -13.34 -8.69 -6.14
CA GLU A 26 -12.81 -8.89 -4.79
C GLU A 26 -11.30 -9.15 -4.82
N HIS A 27 -10.85 -10.10 -5.64
CA HIS A 27 -9.42 -10.36 -5.83
C HIS A 27 -8.65 -9.15 -6.37
N ALA A 28 -9.27 -8.38 -7.28
CA ALA A 28 -8.63 -7.17 -7.79
C ALA A 28 -8.46 -6.10 -6.68
N ARG A 29 -9.46 -5.95 -5.79
CA ARG A 29 -9.38 -5.06 -4.62
C ARG A 29 -8.30 -5.50 -3.65
N GLU A 30 -8.29 -6.79 -3.27
CA GLU A 30 -7.27 -7.35 -2.37
C GLU A 30 -5.85 -7.09 -2.90
N LYS A 31 -5.64 -7.32 -4.21
CA LYS A 31 -4.34 -7.08 -4.83
C LYS A 31 -3.95 -5.61 -4.86
N LEU A 32 -4.89 -4.70 -5.10
CA LEU A 32 -4.64 -3.26 -5.02
C LEU A 32 -4.26 -2.85 -3.59
N ILE A 33 -4.98 -3.36 -2.58
CA ILE A 33 -4.71 -3.10 -1.16
C ILE A 33 -3.31 -3.58 -0.79
N GLU A 34 -2.92 -4.79 -1.18
CA GLU A 34 -1.58 -5.35 -0.94
C GLU A 34 -0.47 -4.46 -1.53
N LEU A 35 -0.63 -4.05 -2.79
CA LEU A 35 0.33 -3.20 -3.49
C LEU A 35 0.48 -1.85 -2.80
N LEU A 36 -0.63 -1.22 -2.43
CA LEU A 36 -0.63 0.09 -1.77
C LEU A 36 -0.18 0.02 -0.32
N SER A 37 -0.41 -1.08 0.40
CA SER A 37 0.13 -1.29 1.75
C SER A 37 1.65 -1.33 1.75
N SER A 38 2.25 -2.04 0.79
CA SER A 38 3.72 -2.09 0.63
C SER A 38 4.29 -0.72 0.26
N TYR A 39 3.62 -0.01 -0.64
CA TYR A 39 3.99 1.35 -1.06
C TYR A 39 3.93 2.33 0.12
N GLN A 40 2.87 2.27 0.91
CA GLN A 40 2.67 3.08 2.10
C GLN A 40 3.76 2.86 3.14
N GLY A 41 4.09 1.61 3.44
CA GLY A 41 5.15 1.26 4.39
C GLY A 41 6.50 1.85 4.01
N TYR A 42 6.79 1.93 2.70
CA TYR A 42 8.03 2.53 2.19
C TYR A 42 8.00 4.07 2.22
N LYS A 43 6.90 4.68 1.78
CA LYS A 43 6.76 6.15 1.65
C LYS A 43 6.49 6.85 2.99
N GLY A 44 5.92 6.16 3.97
CA GLY A 44 5.52 6.74 5.26
C GLY A 44 4.35 7.73 5.16
N ILE A 45 3.48 7.60 4.13
CA ILE A 45 2.32 8.45 3.91
C ILE A 45 1.03 7.74 4.36
N LYS A 46 -0.06 8.46 4.55
CA LYS A 46 -1.38 7.87 4.77
C LYS A 46 -2.07 7.62 3.44
N ILE A 47 -2.65 6.44 3.25
CA ILE A 47 -3.40 6.10 2.03
C ILE A 47 -4.85 5.82 2.36
N ILE A 48 -5.76 6.43 1.58
CA ILE A 48 -7.20 6.20 1.64
C ILE A 48 -7.62 5.66 0.27
N ILE A 49 -8.14 4.44 0.22
CA ILE A 49 -8.69 3.86 -1.00
C ILE A 49 -10.21 4.00 -0.95
N VAL A 50 -10.79 4.60 -1.96
CA VAL A 50 -12.24 4.77 -2.09
C VAL A 50 -12.77 3.83 -3.16
N PHE A 51 -13.79 3.05 -2.81
CA PHE A 51 -14.51 2.19 -3.73
C PHE A 51 -15.97 2.60 -3.81
N ASP A 52 -16.54 2.61 -5.02
CA ASP A 52 -17.96 2.79 -5.21
C ASP A 52 -18.75 1.57 -4.70
N ALA A 53 -19.86 1.84 -3.97
CA ALA A 53 -20.69 0.79 -3.36
C ALA A 53 -21.50 -0.05 -4.36
N HIS A 54 -21.60 0.34 -5.64
CA HIS A 54 -22.38 -0.38 -6.65
C HIS A 54 -22.01 -1.86 -6.77
N LEU A 55 -20.81 -2.25 -6.33
CA LEU A 55 -20.28 -3.60 -6.38
C LEU A 55 -20.17 -4.26 -5.00
N VAL A 56 -20.71 -3.62 -3.93
CA VAL A 56 -20.67 -4.15 -2.56
C VAL A 56 -22.06 -4.08 -1.93
N LYS A 57 -22.65 -5.20 -1.59
CA LYS A 57 -23.96 -5.26 -0.93
C LYS A 57 -23.92 -4.65 0.47
N GLY A 58 -24.75 -3.62 0.76
CA GLY A 58 -24.96 -3.20 2.14
C GLY A 58 -25.15 -1.72 2.47
N GLY A 59 -25.67 -0.86 1.59
CA GLY A 59 -26.42 0.38 1.92
C GLY A 59 -25.76 1.52 2.72
N LEU A 60 -24.78 1.26 3.59
CA LEU A 60 -24.11 2.26 4.45
C LEU A 60 -22.64 2.43 4.07
N GLU A 61 -22.11 3.65 4.24
CA GLU A 61 -20.68 3.91 4.13
C GLU A 61 -19.94 2.98 5.10
N LYS A 62 -19.01 2.19 4.58
CA LYS A 62 -18.18 1.30 5.40
C LYS A 62 -16.74 1.77 5.34
N ARG A 63 -16.13 1.91 6.51
CA ARG A 63 -14.72 2.24 6.68
C ARG A 63 -14.01 1.11 7.36
N TYR A 64 -12.91 0.70 6.79
CA TYR A 64 -12.02 -0.32 7.34
C TYR A 64 -10.61 0.25 7.42
N SER A 65 -9.90 -0.05 8.49
CA SER A 65 -8.49 0.33 8.64
C SER A 65 -7.64 -0.93 8.66
N GLU A 66 -6.69 -1.02 7.76
CA GLU A 66 -5.61 -2.02 7.76
C GLU A 66 -4.28 -1.33 8.04
N GLY A 67 -3.93 -1.21 9.33
CA GLY A 67 -2.79 -0.42 9.76
C GLY A 67 -2.99 1.07 9.42
N PRO A 68 -2.03 1.71 8.74
CA PRO A 68 -2.14 3.10 8.30
C PRO A 68 -2.93 3.29 6.99
N LEU A 69 -3.40 2.22 6.36
CA LEU A 69 -4.23 2.25 5.15
C LEU A 69 -5.71 2.23 5.55
N GLU A 70 -6.48 3.15 4.99
CA GLU A 70 -7.93 3.25 5.18
C GLU A 70 -8.67 2.89 3.89
N ILE A 71 -9.71 2.07 4.00
CA ILE A 71 -10.56 1.66 2.89
C ILE A 71 -11.97 2.18 3.14
N ILE A 72 -12.51 2.93 2.20
CA ILE A 72 -13.85 3.51 2.27
C ILE A 72 -14.68 2.97 1.10
N TYR A 73 -15.84 2.43 1.42
CA TYR A 73 -16.88 2.14 0.44
C TYR A 73 -17.94 3.25 0.52
N SER A 74 -18.29 3.83 -0.62
CA SER A 74 -19.33 4.86 -0.67
C SER A 74 -20.69 4.32 -0.21
N ARG A 75 -21.62 5.20 0.09
CA ARG A 75 -23.02 4.81 0.38
C ARG A 75 -23.70 4.40 -0.92
N GLU A 76 -24.82 3.67 -0.78
CA GLU A 76 -25.72 3.43 -1.90
C GLU A 76 -26.24 4.77 -2.43
N GLY A 77 -26.06 5.02 -3.74
CA GLY A 77 -26.40 6.28 -4.39
C GLY A 77 -25.36 7.40 -4.28
N GLU A 78 -24.26 7.21 -3.56
CA GLU A 78 -23.11 8.13 -3.52
C GLU A 78 -21.97 7.56 -4.37
N THR A 79 -21.36 8.36 -5.23
CA THR A 79 -20.23 7.95 -6.06
C THR A 79 -18.91 8.02 -5.28
N ALA A 80 -17.90 7.28 -5.74
CA ALA A 80 -16.53 7.40 -5.20
C ALA A 80 -16.01 8.84 -5.32
N ASP A 81 -16.30 9.52 -6.44
CA ASP A 81 -15.91 10.90 -6.71
C ASP A 81 -16.44 11.86 -5.63
N ALA A 82 -17.72 11.73 -5.24
CA ALA A 82 -18.32 12.55 -4.18
C ALA A 82 -17.62 12.33 -2.81
N VAL A 83 -17.24 11.09 -2.52
CA VAL A 83 -16.47 10.77 -1.31
C VAL A 83 -15.07 11.37 -1.38
N ILE A 84 -14.39 11.25 -2.52
CA ILE A 84 -13.05 11.80 -2.74
C ILE A 84 -13.09 13.33 -2.61
N GLU A 85 -14.04 14.00 -3.24
CA GLU A 85 -14.22 15.46 -3.12
C GLU A 85 -14.39 15.88 -1.65
N ARG A 86 -15.25 15.20 -0.91
CA ARG A 86 -15.47 15.45 0.52
C ARG A 86 -14.19 15.28 1.33
N LEU A 87 -13.41 14.23 1.07
CA LEU A 87 -12.14 13.97 1.76
C LEU A 87 -11.09 15.05 1.44
N VAL A 88 -10.97 15.44 0.19
CA VAL A 88 -10.08 16.54 -0.24
C VAL A 88 -10.46 17.81 0.50
N TYR A 89 -11.75 18.17 0.55
CA TYR A 89 -12.22 19.36 1.25
C TYR A 89 -11.89 19.34 2.75
N GLN A 90 -11.97 18.18 3.39
CA GLN A 90 -11.68 18.02 4.83
C GLN A 90 -10.19 18.06 5.16
N LEU A 91 -9.34 17.60 4.25
CA LEU A 91 -7.92 17.36 4.52
C LEU A 91 -6.99 18.43 3.95
N ALA A 92 -7.37 19.08 2.84
CA ALA A 92 -6.48 19.99 2.11
C ALA A 92 -6.03 21.24 2.91
N ASP A 93 -6.83 21.70 3.85
CA ASP A 93 -6.48 22.86 4.70
C ASP A 93 -5.34 22.55 5.68
N ASN A 94 -5.15 21.27 6.06
CA ASN A 94 -4.24 20.88 7.13
C ASN A 94 -3.14 19.90 6.69
N ALA A 95 -3.19 19.42 5.44
CA ALA A 95 -2.26 18.42 4.95
C ALA A 95 -2.06 18.51 3.43
N VAL A 96 -0.93 18.03 2.97
CA VAL A 96 -0.71 17.78 1.54
C VAL A 96 -1.54 16.58 1.11
N VAL A 97 -2.46 16.81 0.18
CA VAL A 97 -3.36 15.77 -0.36
C VAL A 97 -3.06 15.56 -1.82
N THR A 98 -2.80 14.32 -2.19
CA THR A 98 -2.66 13.88 -3.58
C THR A 98 -3.78 12.90 -3.90
N VAL A 99 -4.44 13.07 -5.05
CA VAL A 99 -5.50 12.16 -5.51
C VAL A 99 -5.03 11.41 -6.75
N ALA A 100 -5.13 10.08 -6.68
CA ALA A 100 -4.80 9.19 -7.80
C ALA A 100 -6.08 8.83 -8.56
N THR A 101 -6.26 9.48 -9.70
CA THR A 101 -7.36 9.24 -10.63
C THR A 101 -6.94 9.55 -12.06
N SER A 102 -7.55 8.87 -13.03
CA SER A 102 -7.43 9.18 -14.45
C SER A 102 -8.68 9.91 -15.00
N ASP A 103 -9.69 10.15 -14.15
CA ASP A 103 -10.87 10.87 -14.55
C ASP A 103 -10.60 12.36 -14.70
N TRP A 104 -11.04 12.92 -15.84
CA TRP A 104 -10.82 14.32 -16.17
C TRP A 104 -11.73 15.27 -15.38
N GLU A 105 -12.93 14.85 -15.08
CA GLU A 105 -13.91 15.69 -14.35
C GLU A 105 -13.51 15.85 -12.90
N GLU A 106 -13.08 14.75 -12.23
CA GLU A 106 -12.50 14.79 -10.90
C GLU A 106 -11.29 15.73 -10.80
N GLN A 107 -10.42 15.75 -11.83
CA GLN A 107 -9.20 16.57 -11.82
C GLN A 107 -9.49 18.06 -11.61
N ARG A 108 -10.56 18.58 -12.21
CA ARG A 108 -10.93 20.00 -12.10
C ARG A 108 -11.33 20.36 -10.67
N ILE A 109 -12.04 19.48 -10.00
CA ILE A 109 -12.51 19.68 -8.63
C ILE A 109 -11.33 19.62 -7.65
N ILE A 110 -10.47 18.64 -7.81
CA ILE A 110 -9.27 18.41 -6.98
C ILE A 110 -8.34 19.63 -7.02
N LEU A 111 -7.99 20.10 -8.21
CA LEU A 111 -7.11 21.27 -8.40
C LEU A 111 -7.72 22.55 -7.84
N GLY A 112 -9.03 22.73 -7.97
CA GLY A 112 -9.75 23.90 -7.43
C GLY A 112 -9.73 23.99 -5.89
N LYS A 113 -9.42 22.88 -5.21
CA LYS A 113 -9.35 22.77 -3.74
C LYS A 113 -7.93 22.72 -3.19
N GLY A 114 -6.91 22.91 -4.03
CA GLY A 114 -5.51 22.93 -3.60
C GLY A 114 -4.89 21.57 -3.36
N ALA A 115 -5.53 20.47 -3.79
CA ALA A 115 -4.94 19.15 -3.79
C ALA A 115 -4.15 18.90 -5.08
N TYR A 116 -3.18 18.00 -5.01
CA TYR A 116 -2.42 17.52 -6.16
C TYR A 116 -3.11 16.32 -6.82
N ARG A 117 -2.82 16.13 -8.09
CA ARG A 117 -3.28 14.97 -8.83
C ARG A 117 -2.10 14.12 -9.31
N ILE A 118 -2.28 12.81 -9.27
CA ILE A 118 -1.40 11.82 -9.91
C ILE A 118 -2.27 10.89 -10.78
N SER A 119 -1.85 10.64 -12.02
CA SER A 119 -2.55 9.67 -12.87
C SER A 119 -2.27 8.23 -12.44
N ALA A 120 -3.15 7.30 -12.84
CA ALA A 120 -2.94 5.87 -12.60
C ALA A 120 -1.59 5.38 -13.14
N ARG A 121 -1.13 5.91 -14.28
CA ARG A 121 0.17 5.56 -14.88
C ARG A 121 1.35 6.09 -14.06
N GLU A 122 1.27 7.32 -13.58
CA GLU A 122 2.32 7.92 -12.75
C GLU A 122 2.42 7.19 -11.41
N LEU A 123 1.29 6.89 -10.77
CA LEU A 123 1.25 6.10 -9.54
C LEU A 123 1.85 4.70 -9.75
N TRP A 124 1.53 4.03 -10.85
CA TRP A 124 2.11 2.74 -11.20
C TRP A 124 3.62 2.80 -11.32
N ASN A 125 4.14 3.79 -12.05
CA ASN A 125 5.58 3.96 -12.23
C ASN A 125 6.30 4.19 -10.89
N ASP A 126 5.74 5.02 -10.02
CA ASP A 126 6.31 5.26 -8.69
C ASP A 126 6.26 3.99 -7.81
N LEU A 127 5.17 3.25 -7.88
CA LEU A 127 5.00 1.98 -7.16
C LEU A 127 6.05 0.93 -7.61
N VAL A 128 6.28 0.78 -8.91
CA VAL A 128 7.31 -0.14 -9.45
C VAL A 128 8.71 0.26 -8.96
N LEU A 129 9.03 1.55 -8.96
CA LEU A 129 10.31 2.04 -8.43
C LEU A 129 10.46 1.75 -6.92
N VAL A 130 9.39 1.90 -6.15
CA VAL A 130 9.39 1.59 -4.73
C VAL A 130 9.58 0.09 -4.48
N GLN A 131 8.87 -0.77 -5.22
CA GLN A 131 9.03 -2.21 -5.11
C GLN A 131 10.47 -2.67 -5.41
N GLU A 132 11.11 -2.09 -6.43
CA GLU A 132 12.50 -2.40 -6.75
C GLU A 132 13.44 -1.97 -5.62
N LYS A 133 13.24 -0.80 -5.03
CA LYS A 133 14.04 -0.33 -3.88
C LYS A 133 13.87 -1.23 -2.66
N ILE A 134 12.65 -1.67 -2.37
CA ILE A 134 12.36 -2.63 -1.30
C ILE A 134 13.12 -3.93 -1.56
N ARG A 135 13.05 -4.49 -2.78
CA ARG A 135 13.73 -5.73 -3.17
C ARG A 135 15.24 -5.63 -2.98
N VAL A 136 15.85 -4.53 -3.45
CA VAL A 136 17.29 -4.30 -3.30
C VAL A 136 17.70 -4.17 -1.83
N SER A 137 16.88 -3.54 -0.99
CA SER A 137 17.16 -3.40 0.44
C SER A 137 17.16 -4.75 1.15
N TYR A 138 16.20 -5.63 0.84
CA TYR A 138 16.17 -7.00 1.38
C TYR A 138 17.37 -7.82 0.95
N SER A 139 17.74 -7.78 -0.34
CA SER A 139 18.93 -8.51 -0.84
C SER A 139 20.22 -8.06 -0.17
N LYS A 140 20.37 -6.75 0.11
CA LYS A 140 21.52 -6.23 0.85
C LYS A 140 21.53 -6.65 2.32
N SER A 141 20.38 -6.75 2.96
CA SER A 141 20.27 -7.20 4.35
C SER A 141 20.60 -8.68 4.49
N GLU A 142 20.22 -9.52 3.53
CA GLU A 142 20.59 -10.93 3.50
C GLU A 142 22.09 -11.15 3.29
N LEU A 143 22.72 -10.35 2.43
CA LEU A 143 24.18 -10.41 2.21
C LEU A 143 24.98 -9.96 3.45
N ASN A 144 24.42 -9.08 4.27
CA ASN A 144 25.02 -8.62 5.53
C ASN A 144 24.59 -9.46 6.75
N TYR A 145 23.67 -10.40 6.58
CA TYR A 145 23.31 -11.34 7.62
C TYR A 145 24.42 -12.39 7.75
N GLN A 146 25.47 -12.06 8.51
CA GLN A 146 26.35 -13.07 9.10
C GLN A 146 25.51 -13.75 10.19
N PRO A 147 25.23 -15.04 10.09
CA PRO A 147 24.57 -15.75 11.17
C PRO A 147 25.46 -15.62 12.41
N ASN A 148 24.98 -14.87 13.39
CA ASN A 148 25.57 -14.83 14.73
C ASN A 148 25.38 -16.19 15.38
N SER A 149 25.99 -17.23 14.81
CA SER A 149 26.02 -18.51 15.46
C SER A 149 26.94 -18.36 16.64
N VAL A 150 26.41 -18.63 17.84
CA VAL A 150 27.18 -18.65 19.10
C VAL A 150 28.42 -19.55 18.94
N GLY A 151 28.39 -20.50 18.02
CA GLY A 151 29.49 -21.38 17.67
C GLY A 151 30.74 -20.70 17.08
N GLU A 152 30.62 -19.56 16.39
CA GLU A 152 31.78 -18.86 15.82
C GLU A 152 32.44 -17.87 16.79
N ARG A 153 31.76 -17.50 17.88
CA ARG A 153 32.33 -16.66 18.96
C ARG A 153 33.04 -17.44 20.03
N ILE A 154 32.97 -18.79 20.00
CA ILE A 154 33.64 -19.65 20.95
C ILE A 154 35.04 -19.94 20.42
N SER A 155 36.09 -19.47 21.14
CA SER A 155 37.46 -19.73 20.77
C SER A 155 37.73 -21.25 20.73
N PHE A 156 38.69 -21.66 19.90
CA PHE A 156 39.08 -23.09 19.77
C PHE A 156 39.25 -23.76 21.12
N LYS A 157 39.85 -23.06 22.09
CA LYS A 157 40.08 -23.50 23.48
C LYS A 157 38.78 -23.76 24.25
N GLN A 158 37.75 -22.97 24.01
CA GLN A 158 36.45 -23.13 24.66
C GLN A 158 35.64 -24.29 24.04
N ARG A 159 35.83 -24.58 22.76
CA ARG A 159 35.26 -25.78 22.10
C ARG A 159 35.83 -27.05 22.65
N GLU A 160 37.14 -27.10 22.85
CA GLU A 160 37.83 -28.25 23.45
C GLU A 160 37.30 -28.57 24.87
N ILE A 161 37.14 -27.53 25.70
CA ILE A 161 36.61 -27.68 27.05
C ILE A 161 35.15 -28.20 27.03
N MET A 162 34.32 -27.69 26.13
CA MET A 162 32.95 -28.17 25.98
C MET A 162 32.88 -29.62 25.49
N GLU A 163 33.74 -30.04 24.58
CA GLU A 163 33.79 -31.41 24.12
C GLU A 163 34.29 -32.36 25.20
N GLU A 164 35.30 -31.99 26.01
CA GLU A 164 35.72 -32.76 27.16
C GLU A 164 34.60 -32.93 28.20
N LEU A 165 33.85 -31.89 28.51
CA LEU A 165 32.70 -31.96 29.41
C LEU A 165 31.57 -32.86 28.88
N ARG A 166 31.39 -32.91 27.54
CA ARG A 166 30.40 -33.79 26.91
C ARG A 166 30.80 -35.25 26.92
N ARG A 167 32.11 -35.59 26.92
CA ARG A 167 32.61 -36.97 26.97
C ARG A 167 32.65 -37.54 28.38
N ARG A 168 32.47 -36.72 29.42
CA ARG A 168 32.47 -37.15 30.84
C ARG A 168 31.08 -37.53 31.37
N LYS A 169 30.06 -37.58 30.49
CA LYS A 169 28.72 -38.15 30.75
C LYS A 169 28.60 -39.45 29.99
#